data_fa3790843962d3c6cd5a6d9b03dacb16
#
_entry.id   fa3790843962d3c6cd5a6d9b03dacb16
#
_cell.length_a   1.000
_cell.length_b   1.000
_cell.length_c   1.000
_cell.angle_alpha   90.00
_cell.angle_beta   90.00
_cell.angle_gamma   90.00
#
_symmetry.space_group_name_H-M   'P 1'
#
loop_
_entity.id
_entity.type
_entity.pdbx_description
1 polymer ?
#
loop_
_entity_poly.entity_id
_entity_poly.type
_entity_poly.pdbx_seq_one_letter_code
_entity_poly.pdbx_strand_id
1 'polypeptide(L)'
;MARYTGPRVRISRRFGIPIFGPSKYLERRNYGPGVHGPKSARRKHTDYGLGLIEKQKLRFFYGLMEKQFRGVYQKALQRRGVTGEQMLQILETRLDNVVYHLGFANSRAAARQMVSHGHIQVNGRKVNIPSYALKVNDVITVKNNNVSRQLGTKGFEVSTSRVVPDWLSLSKEEFKGVVMRIPTRDEINPIANEQAVVEFYSR
;
A
#
# COMPACT_ATOMS: atom_id res chain seq x y z
N MET A 1 15.81 -6.18 -0.52
CA MET A 1 14.46 -6.58 -0.97
C MET A 1 14.08 -5.81 -2.23
N ALA A 2 13.64 -6.48 -3.29
CA ALA A 2 13.30 -5.85 -4.56
C ALA A 2 12.10 -4.89 -4.42
N ARG A 3 12.25 -3.68 -4.96
CA ARG A 3 11.22 -2.62 -4.96
C ARG A 3 11.23 -1.88 -6.30
N TYR A 4 10.15 -1.18 -6.62
CA TYR A 4 10.13 -0.30 -7.77
C TYR A 4 10.95 0.96 -7.49
N THR A 5 11.98 1.21 -8.29
CA THR A 5 12.88 2.38 -8.19
C THR A 5 12.76 3.34 -9.38
N GLY A 6 11.88 3.03 -10.33
CA GLY A 6 11.67 3.83 -11.52
C GLY A 6 10.85 5.12 -11.30
N PRO A 7 10.52 5.85 -12.35
CA PRO A 7 9.90 7.18 -12.31
C PRO A 7 8.44 7.11 -11.83
N ARG A 8 8.17 7.53 -10.61
CA ARG A 8 6.85 7.47 -9.94
C ARG A 8 5.82 8.38 -10.61
N VAL A 9 6.20 9.61 -10.96
CA VAL A 9 5.30 10.58 -11.61
C VAL A 9 4.81 10.06 -12.97
N ARG A 10 5.68 9.40 -13.73
CA ARG A 10 5.33 8.79 -15.01
C ARG A 10 4.24 7.72 -14.86
N ILE A 11 4.33 6.90 -13.81
CA ILE A 11 3.33 5.88 -13.49
C ILE A 11 2.00 6.53 -13.07
N SER A 12 2.02 7.50 -12.15
CA SER A 12 0.81 8.21 -11.73
C SER A 12 0.11 8.88 -12.92
N ARG A 13 0.84 9.55 -13.81
CA ARG A 13 0.30 10.13 -15.04
C ARG A 13 -0.26 9.10 -16.01
N ARG A 14 0.35 7.92 -16.10
CA ARG A 14 -0.15 6.84 -16.96
C ARG A 14 -1.55 6.36 -16.55
N PHE A 15 -1.81 6.34 -15.25
CA PHE A 15 -3.10 5.90 -14.71
C PHE A 15 -4.06 7.05 -14.38
N GLY A 16 -3.63 8.30 -14.47
CA GLY A 16 -4.44 9.46 -14.15
C GLY A 16 -4.75 9.65 -12.66
N ILE A 17 -4.08 8.90 -11.77
CA ILE A 17 -4.33 8.89 -10.32
C ILE A 17 -3.04 9.00 -9.51
N PRO A 18 -3.05 9.62 -8.33
CA PRO A 18 -1.86 9.83 -7.50
C PRO A 18 -1.47 8.57 -6.71
N ILE A 19 -1.03 7.51 -7.40
CA ILE A 19 -0.70 6.21 -6.79
C ILE A 19 0.33 6.31 -5.66
N PHE A 20 1.32 7.20 -5.80
CA PHE A 20 2.41 7.35 -4.83
C PHE A 20 2.23 8.54 -3.88
N GLY A 21 1.04 9.13 -3.83
CA GLY A 21 0.70 10.33 -3.08
C GLY A 21 0.51 11.56 -3.98
N PRO A 22 0.05 12.68 -3.41
CA PRO A 22 -0.24 13.90 -4.16
C PRO A 22 0.98 14.40 -4.93
N SER A 23 0.77 14.92 -6.14
CA SER A 23 1.85 15.36 -7.03
C SER A 23 1.42 16.54 -7.88
N LYS A 24 2.10 17.67 -7.72
CA LYS A 24 1.92 18.88 -8.55
C LYS A 24 2.04 18.61 -10.06
N TYR A 25 2.82 17.59 -10.45
CA TYR A 25 2.99 17.21 -11.85
C TYR A 25 1.74 16.52 -12.44
N LEU A 26 0.96 15.82 -11.63
CA LEU A 26 -0.29 15.23 -12.05
C LEU A 26 -1.36 16.30 -12.27
N GLU A 27 -1.43 17.29 -11.37
CA GLU A 27 -2.35 18.43 -11.47
C GLU A 27 -2.06 19.27 -12.72
N ARG A 28 -0.79 19.58 -12.98
CA ARG A 28 -0.39 20.40 -14.13
C ARG A 28 -0.55 19.68 -15.48
N ARG A 29 -0.40 18.35 -15.52
CA ARG A 29 -0.42 17.55 -16.76
C ARG A 29 -1.27 16.30 -16.57
N ASN A 30 -2.59 16.50 -16.59
CA ASN A 30 -3.58 15.41 -16.41
C ASN A 30 -3.75 14.57 -17.68
N TYR A 31 -2.64 14.14 -18.28
CA TYR A 31 -2.61 13.26 -19.44
C TYR A 31 -1.42 12.32 -19.35
N GLY A 32 -1.45 11.23 -20.13
CA GLY A 32 -0.41 10.20 -20.14
C GLY A 32 0.99 10.75 -20.43
N PRO A 33 2.05 10.04 -20.10
CA PRO A 33 3.43 10.44 -20.38
C PRO A 33 3.78 10.26 -21.86
N GLY A 34 4.81 11.01 -22.31
CA GLY A 34 5.36 10.94 -23.67
C GLY A 34 4.66 11.84 -24.68
N VAL A 35 5.18 11.86 -25.91
CA VAL A 35 4.72 12.70 -27.02
C VAL A 35 3.24 12.41 -27.37
N HIS A 36 2.83 11.16 -27.31
CA HIS A 36 1.46 10.73 -27.59
C HIS A 36 0.51 10.83 -26.38
N GLY A 37 1.01 11.32 -25.23
CA GLY A 37 0.26 11.42 -24.00
C GLY A 37 -1.10 12.12 -24.10
N PRO A 38 -1.19 13.32 -24.71
CA PRO A 38 -2.45 14.06 -24.89
C PRO A 38 -3.50 13.30 -25.69
N LYS A 39 -3.07 12.49 -26.65
CA LYS A 39 -3.96 11.69 -27.53
C LYS A 39 -4.31 10.31 -26.93
N SER A 40 -3.64 9.90 -25.85
CA SER A 40 -3.79 8.56 -25.26
C SER A 40 -5.18 8.29 -24.68
N ALA A 41 -5.90 9.33 -24.24
CA ALA A 41 -7.25 9.22 -23.69
C ALA A 41 -8.30 8.73 -24.72
N ARG A 42 -8.03 8.87 -26.02
CA ARG A 42 -8.94 8.42 -27.11
C ARG A 42 -8.78 6.95 -27.45
N ARG A 43 -7.79 6.26 -26.90
CA ARG A 43 -7.49 4.87 -27.20
C ARG A 43 -8.52 3.95 -26.51
N LYS A 44 -9.25 3.16 -27.28
CA LYS A 44 -10.08 2.07 -26.75
C LYS A 44 -9.16 0.99 -26.13
N HIS A 45 -9.49 0.58 -24.92
CA HIS A 45 -8.80 -0.52 -24.24
C HIS A 45 -9.57 -1.82 -24.49
N THR A 46 -8.86 -2.91 -24.72
CA THR A 46 -9.44 -4.25 -24.70
C THR A 46 -9.72 -4.67 -23.23
N ASP A 47 -10.59 -5.66 -23.03
CA ASP A 47 -10.90 -6.18 -21.68
C ASP A 47 -9.64 -6.67 -20.97
N TYR A 48 -8.75 -7.34 -21.70
CA TYR A 48 -7.42 -7.70 -21.18
C TYR A 48 -6.63 -6.47 -20.74
N GLY A 49 -6.64 -5.43 -21.56
CA GLY A 49 -5.96 -4.17 -21.26
C GLY A 49 -6.50 -3.47 -20.02
N LEU A 50 -7.82 -3.49 -19.82
CA LEU A 50 -8.48 -2.95 -18.62
C LEU A 50 -8.08 -3.73 -17.37
N GLY A 51 -8.19 -5.06 -17.39
CA GLY A 51 -7.77 -5.91 -16.26
C GLY A 51 -6.29 -5.73 -15.93
N LEU A 52 -5.42 -5.61 -16.95
CA LEU A 52 -4.00 -5.32 -16.74
C LEU A 52 -3.77 -3.97 -16.08
N ILE A 53 -4.51 -2.93 -16.47
CA ILE A 53 -4.43 -1.59 -15.86
C ILE A 53 -4.81 -1.66 -14.39
N GLU A 54 -5.95 -2.26 -14.05
CA GLU A 54 -6.43 -2.39 -12.67
C GLU A 54 -5.43 -3.17 -11.80
N LYS A 55 -4.92 -4.29 -12.31
CA LYS A 55 -3.86 -5.04 -11.63
C LYS A 55 -2.62 -4.20 -11.37
N GLN A 56 -2.15 -3.45 -12.36
CA GLN A 56 -0.95 -2.61 -12.22
C GLN A 56 -1.16 -1.45 -11.26
N LYS A 57 -2.35 -0.83 -11.21
CA LYS A 57 -2.69 0.20 -10.21
C LYS A 57 -2.51 -0.34 -8.79
N LEU A 58 -3.15 -1.49 -8.47
CA LEU A 58 -3.04 -2.12 -7.16
C LEU A 58 -1.60 -2.49 -6.83
N ARG A 59 -0.90 -3.12 -7.74
CA ARG A 59 0.49 -3.53 -7.55
C ARG A 59 1.41 -2.35 -7.20
N PHE A 60 1.29 -1.24 -7.91
CA PHE A 60 2.11 -0.05 -7.65
C PHE A 60 1.68 0.66 -6.36
N PHE A 61 0.40 0.68 -6.04
CA PHE A 61 -0.13 1.30 -4.83
C PHE A 61 0.45 0.66 -3.56
N TYR A 62 0.50 -0.67 -3.49
CA TYR A 62 1.14 -1.40 -2.38
C TYR A 62 2.66 -1.58 -2.56
N GLY A 63 3.25 -1.08 -3.64
CA GLY A 63 4.70 -1.13 -3.88
C GLY A 63 5.24 -2.54 -4.08
N LEU A 64 4.44 -3.47 -4.62
CA LEU A 64 4.81 -4.87 -4.82
C LEU A 64 5.40 -5.12 -6.22
N MET A 65 6.27 -6.12 -6.31
CA MET A 65 6.73 -6.68 -7.58
C MET A 65 5.75 -7.76 -8.05
N GLU A 66 5.73 -8.06 -9.36
CA GLU A 66 4.76 -8.97 -9.97
C GLU A 66 4.72 -10.35 -9.29
N LYS A 67 5.88 -10.97 -9.06
CA LYS A 67 5.96 -12.27 -8.40
C LYS A 67 5.33 -12.26 -6.99
N GLN A 68 5.56 -11.18 -6.23
CA GLN A 68 4.99 -11.02 -4.90
C GLN A 68 3.47 -10.82 -4.95
N PHE A 69 2.99 -10.01 -5.89
CA PHE A 69 1.58 -9.74 -6.06
C PHE A 69 0.80 -11.00 -6.49
N ARG A 70 1.36 -11.76 -7.44
CA ARG A 70 0.81 -13.07 -7.83
C ARG A 70 0.76 -14.04 -6.65
N GLY A 71 1.78 -14.05 -5.79
CA GLY A 71 1.77 -14.86 -4.57
C GLY A 71 0.69 -14.44 -3.56
N VAL A 72 0.32 -13.15 -3.49
CA VAL A 72 -0.81 -12.69 -2.69
C VAL A 72 -2.13 -13.21 -3.26
N TYR A 73 -2.32 -13.12 -4.58
CA TYR A 73 -3.48 -13.67 -5.26
C TYR A 73 -3.65 -15.18 -5.02
N GLN A 74 -2.56 -15.96 -5.15
CA GLN A 74 -2.58 -17.41 -4.87
C GLN A 74 -2.98 -17.72 -3.42
N LYS A 75 -2.49 -16.94 -2.45
CA LYS A 75 -2.90 -17.07 -1.04
C LYS A 75 -4.37 -16.70 -0.82
N ALA A 76 -4.87 -15.71 -1.55
CA ALA A 76 -6.28 -15.32 -1.48
C ALA A 76 -7.21 -16.42 -2.01
N LEU A 77 -6.82 -17.10 -3.09
CA LEU A 77 -7.56 -18.25 -3.64
C LEU A 77 -7.71 -19.42 -2.65
N GLN A 78 -6.70 -19.62 -1.77
CA GLN A 78 -6.72 -20.69 -0.78
C GLN A 78 -7.61 -20.37 0.42
N ARG A 79 -8.02 -19.12 0.59
CA ARG A 79 -8.88 -18.69 1.69
C ARG A 79 -10.35 -18.83 1.32
N ARG A 80 -11.20 -19.16 2.32
CA ARG A 80 -12.66 -19.18 2.14
C ARG A 80 -13.18 -17.76 1.99
N GLY A 81 -14.15 -17.55 1.10
CA GLY A 81 -14.80 -16.25 0.85
C GLY A 81 -14.50 -15.67 -0.52
N VAL A 82 -14.85 -14.41 -0.72
CA VAL A 82 -14.65 -13.69 -1.99
C VAL A 82 -13.15 -13.40 -2.18
N THR A 83 -12.56 -13.94 -3.25
CA THR A 83 -11.12 -13.87 -3.51
C THR A 83 -10.59 -12.42 -3.56
N GLY A 84 -11.37 -11.49 -4.14
CA GLY A 84 -11.01 -10.08 -4.21
C GLY A 84 -10.87 -9.44 -2.82
N GLU A 85 -11.82 -9.67 -1.93
CA GLU A 85 -11.79 -9.20 -0.55
C GLU A 85 -10.62 -9.78 0.22
N GLN A 86 -10.41 -11.10 0.12
CA GLN A 86 -9.30 -11.78 0.77
C GLN A 86 -7.94 -11.24 0.31
N MET A 87 -7.83 -10.94 -0.99
CA MET A 87 -6.62 -10.32 -1.55
C MET A 87 -6.38 -8.93 -0.96
N LEU A 88 -7.41 -8.10 -0.87
CA LEU A 88 -7.31 -6.76 -0.26
C LEU A 88 -6.97 -6.85 1.23
N GLN A 89 -7.60 -7.73 1.98
CA GLN A 89 -7.29 -7.95 3.41
C GLN A 89 -5.83 -8.37 3.62
N ILE A 90 -5.31 -9.28 2.78
CA ILE A 90 -3.89 -9.68 2.85
C ILE A 90 -2.98 -8.50 2.55
N LEU A 91 -3.34 -7.62 1.62
CA LEU A 91 -2.56 -6.44 1.26
C LEU A 91 -2.58 -5.39 2.37
N GLU A 92 -3.73 -5.17 3.00
CA GLU A 92 -3.91 -4.19 4.08
C GLU A 92 -3.22 -4.63 5.38
N THR A 93 -3.30 -5.90 5.74
CA THR A 93 -2.69 -6.44 6.97
C THR A 93 -1.17 -6.63 6.91
N ARG A 94 -0.51 -6.22 5.84
CA ARG A 94 0.96 -6.23 5.76
C ARG A 94 1.57 -5.18 6.69
N LEU A 95 2.65 -5.54 7.36
CA LEU A 95 3.35 -4.66 8.31
C LEU A 95 3.78 -3.33 7.68
N ASP A 96 4.31 -3.34 6.43
CA ASP A 96 4.71 -2.10 5.74
C ASP A 96 3.52 -1.17 5.47
N ASN A 97 2.35 -1.71 5.18
CA ASN A 97 1.14 -0.94 4.94
C ASN A 97 0.53 -0.43 6.26
N VAL A 98 0.48 -1.25 7.30
CA VAL A 98 -0.02 -0.84 8.63
C VAL A 98 0.85 0.28 9.24
N VAL A 99 2.16 0.18 9.14
CA VAL A 99 3.11 1.25 9.57
C VAL A 99 2.83 2.57 8.83
N TYR A 100 2.43 2.48 7.55
CA TYR A 100 2.01 3.64 6.79
C TYR A 100 0.67 4.20 7.27
N HIS A 101 -0.33 3.37 7.54
CA HIS A 101 -1.65 3.79 8.05
C HIS A 101 -1.58 4.39 9.45
N LEU A 102 -0.74 3.86 10.31
CA LEU A 102 -0.46 4.42 11.64
C LEU A 102 0.26 5.78 11.61
N GLY A 103 0.72 6.22 10.43
CA GLY A 103 1.38 7.52 10.28
C GLY A 103 2.85 7.55 10.70
N PHE A 104 3.48 6.42 11.07
CA PHE A 104 4.91 6.36 11.40
C PHE A 104 5.82 6.70 10.22
N ALA A 105 5.28 6.68 9.00
CA ALA A 105 6.01 7.03 7.80
C ALA A 105 5.17 7.86 6.82
N ASN A 106 5.80 8.77 6.09
CA ASN A 106 5.17 9.66 5.13
C ASN A 106 4.66 8.95 3.85
N SER A 107 5.23 7.80 3.53
CA SER A 107 4.86 7.02 2.33
C SER A 107 5.03 5.52 2.57
N ARG A 108 4.30 4.68 1.80
CA ARG A 108 4.47 3.22 1.86
C ARG A 108 5.92 2.77 1.60
N ALA A 109 6.65 3.49 0.74
CA ALA A 109 8.06 3.20 0.48
C ALA A 109 8.95 3.51 1.70
N ALA A 110 8.68 4.61 2.42
CA ALA A 110 9.37 4.96 3.66
C ALA A 110 9.01 3.97 4.78
N ALA A 111 7.73 3.59 4.92
CA ALA A 111 7.28 2.56 5.86
C ALA A 111 8.01 1.23 5.64
N ARG A 112 8.09 0.80 4.39
CA ARG A 112 8.83 -0.41 4.01
C ARG A 112 10.32 -0.33 4.36
N GLN A 113 10.94 0.83 4.16
CA GLN A 113 12.33 1.05 4.54
C GLN A 113 12.50 1.02 6.06
N MET A 114 11.60 1.67 6.80
CA MET A 114 11.60 1.70 8.25
C MET A 114 11.50 0.29 8.85
N VAL A 115 10.63 -0.56 8.32
CA VAL A 115 10.54 -1.98 8.71
C VAL A 115 11.82 -2.73 8.35
N SER A 116 12.31 -2.61 7.10
CA SER A 116 13.50 -3.35 6.63
C SER A 116 14.77 -3.01 7.42
N HIS A 117 14.88 -1.77 7.89
CA HIS A 117 16.00 -1.32 8.71
C HIS A 117 15.83 -1.68 10.20
N GLY A 118 14.68 -2.29 10.57
CA GLY A 118 14.43 -2.80 11.92
C GLY A 118 14.13 -1.74 12.96
N HIS A 119 13.47 -0.64 12.53
CA HIS A 119 12.97 0.41 13.42
C HIS A 119 11.62 0.06 14.05
N ILE A 120 10.98 -1.03 13.61
CA ILE A 120 9.65 -1.48 14.05
C ILE A 120 9.77 -2.77 14.85
N GLN A 121 8.96 -2.87 15.89
CA GLN A 121 8.75 -4.06 16.70
C GLN A 121 7.29 -4.49 16.63
N VAL A 122 7.05 -5.79 16.66
CA VAL A 122 5.72 -6.39 16.79
C VAL A 122 5.73 -7.26 18.04
N ASN A 123 4.80 -7.00 18.94
CA ASN A 123 4.72 -7.70 20.25
C ASN A 123 6.07 -7.71 21.01
N GLY A 124 6.76 -6.57 21.00
CA GLY A 124 8.07 -6.39 21.65
C GLY A 124 9.26 -6.99 20.90
N ARG A 125 9.05 -7.71 19.80
CA ARG A 125 10.11 -8.35 19.00
C ARG A 125 10.42 -7.54 17.74
N LYS A 126 11.71 -7.36 17.42
CA LYS A 126 12.13 -6.72 16.18
C LYS A 126 11.69 -7.53 14.96
N VAL A 127 10.95 -6.91 14.04
CA VAL A 127 10.55 -7.51 12.75
C VAL A 127 11.10 -6.66 11.62
N ASN A 128 11.90 -7.27 10.73
CA ASN A 128 12.50 -6.62 9.57
C ASN A 128 11.92 -7.09 8.24
N ILE A 129 10.79 -7.81 8.27
CA ILE A 129 10.10 -8.36 7.10
C ILE A 129 8.87 -7.50 6.79
N PRO A 130 8.88 -6.62 5.76
CA PRO A 130 7.75 -5.77 5.42
C PRO A 130 6.47 -6.52 5.03
N SER A 131 6.61 -7.75 4.53
CA SER A 131 5.48 -8.63 4.18
C SER A 131 4.94 -9.44 5.35
N TYR A 132 5.38 -9.17 6.57
CA TYR A 132 4.85 -9.81 7.77
C TYR A 132 3.34 -9.56 7.86
N ALA A 133 2.55 -10.62 7.97
CA ALA A 133 1.10 -10.54 8.08
C ALA A 133 0.73 -10.36 9.55
N LEU A 134 0.14 -9.22 9.86
CA LEU A 134 -0.35 -8.90 11.20
C LEU A 134 -1.68 -9.61 11.48
N LYS A 135 -1.87 -9.96 12.73
CA LYS A 135 -3.09 -10.56 13.28
C LYS A 135 -3.83 -9.58 14.17
N VAL A 136 -5.06 -9.91 14.49
CA VAL A 136 -5.84 -9.17 15.50
C VAL A 136 -5.10 -9.21 16.83
N ASN A 137 -5.11 -8.10 17.56
CA ASN A 137 -4.40 -7.84 18.80
C ASN A 137 -2.86 -7.75 18.70
N ASP A 138 -2.28 -7.76 17.50
CA ASP A 138 -0.85 -7.47 17.36
C ASP A 138 -0.56 -6.01 17.70
N VAL A 139 0.44 -5.80 18.53
CA VAL A 139 0.93 -4.49 18.97
C VAL A 139 2.16 -4.10 18.16
N ILE A 140 2.06 -3.01 17.43
CA ILE A 140 3.14 -2.46 16.62
C ILE A 140 3.74 -1.25 17.34
N THR A 141 5.04 -1.26 17.59
CA THR A 141 5.74 -0.16 18.25
C THR A 141 6.96 0.27 17.44
N VAL A 142 7.29 1.55 17.53
CA VAL A 142 8.58 2.05 17.06
C VAL A 142 9.63 1.72 18.10
N LYS A 143 10.77 1.17 17.66
CA LYS A 143 11.89 0.81 18.55
C LYS A 143 12.29 2.02 19.41
N ASN A 144 12.50 1.78 20.71
CA ASN A 144 12.92 2.79 21.65
C ASN A 144 14.42 3.17 21.47
N ASN A 145 14.69 3.92 20.40
CA ASN A 145 15.99 4.44 20.03
C ASN A 145 15.78 5.85 19.47
N ASN A 146 16.67 6.78 19.76
CA ASN A 146 16.59 8.20 19.33
C ASN A 146 16.35 8.31 17.81
N VAL A 147 17.09 7.58 17.00
CA VAL A 147 16.94 7.60 15.53
C VAL A 147 15.57 7.10 15.08
N SER A 148 15.07 6.00 15.69
CA SER A 148 13.77 5.42 15.31
C SER A 148 12.62 6.35 15.73
N ARG A 149 12.70 6.95 16.91
CA ARG A 149 11.71 7.93 17.41
C ARG A 149 11.69 9.18 16.55
N GLN A 150 12.85 9.75 16.21
CA GLN A 150 12.93 10.90 15.28
C GLN A 150 12.29 10.61 13.92
N LEU A 151 12.49 9.42 13.38
CA LEU A 151 11.82 8.99 12.14
C LEU A 151 10.30 8.90 12.30
N GLY A 152 9.82 8.37 13.43
CA GLY A 152 8.40 8.30 13.76
C GLY A 152 7.78 9.68 13.92
N THR A 153 8.43 10.61 14.63
CA THR A 153 7.98 12.00 14.81
C THR A 153 7.86 12.71 13.45
N LYS A 154 8.89 12.64 12.60
CA LYS A 154 8.82 13.16 11.22
C LYS A 154 7.69 12.52 10.40
N GLY A 155 7.40 11.24 10.63
CA GLY A 155 6.26 10.57 10.03
C GLY A 155 4.94 11.21 10.44
N PHE A 156 4.73 11.44 11.73
CA PHE A 156 3.52 12.07 12.26
C PHE A 156 3.34 13.52 11.78
N GLU A 157 4.38 14.33 11.75
CA GLU A 157 4.32 15.72 11.26
C GLU A 157 3.77 15.79 9.83
N VAL A 158 4.25 14.92 8.95
CA VAL A 158 3.81 14.88 7.53
C VAL A 158 2.44 14.20 7.37
N SER A 159 2.09 13.27 8.26
CA SER A 159 0.84 12.50 8.17
C SER A 159 -0.33 13.10 8.94
N THR A 160 -0.23 14.34 9.43
CA THR A 160 -1.26 15.00 10.25
C THR A 160 -2.66 15.01 9.59
N SER A 161 -2.71 15.14 8.27
CA SER A 161 -3.97 15.12 7.50
C SER A 161 -4.50 13.72 7.20
N ARG A 162 -3.78 12.66 7.59
CA ARG A 162 -4.20 11.30 7.30
C ARG A 162 -5.05 10.74 8.44
N VAL A 163 -6.23 10.28 8.12
CA VAL A 163 -7.11 9.59 9.05
C VAL A 163 -6.59 8.17 9.26
N VAL A 164 -6.46 7.75 10.52
CA VAL A 164 -6.16 6.36 10.87
C VAL A 164 -7.44 5.56 10.69
N PRO A 165 -7.41 4.42 9.98
CA PRO A 165 -8.59 3.57 9.81
C PRO A 165 -9.11 3.00 11.14
N ASP A 166 -10.42 2.81 11.27
CA ASP A 166 -11.10 2.36 12.50
C ASP A 166 -10.69 0.96 12.98
N TRP A 167 -10.13 0.14 12.09
CA TRP A 167 -9.60 -1.19 12.44
C TRP A 167 -8.22 -1.15 13.11
N LEU A 168 -7.61 0.07 13.20
CA LEU A 168 -6.36 0.33 13.90
C LEU A 168 -6.57 1.31 15.06
N SER A 169 -5.92 1.07 16.17
CA SER A 169 -5.80 2.03 17.27
C SER A 169 -4.40 2.62 17.31
N LEU A 170 -4.26 3.90 17.53
CA LEU A 170 -2.99 4.61 17.58
C LEU A 170 -2.85 5.41 18.88
N SER A 171 -1.79 5.14 19.67
CA SER A 171 -1.27 6.01 20.72
C SER A 171 -0.03 6.73 20.20
N LYS A 172 -0.16 8.05 19.95
CA LYS A 172 0.94 8.86 19.40
C LYS A 172 2.07 9.04 20.39
N GLU A 173 1.75 9.21 21.68
CA GLU A 173 2.71 9.45 22.75
C GLU A 173 3.65 8.25 22.96
N GLU A 174 3.09 7.06 22.91
CA GLU A 174 3.85 5.81 23.06
C GLU A 174 4.46 5.28 21.76
N PHE A 175 4.20 5.90 20.62
CA PHE A 175 4.55 5.36 19.29
C PHE A 175 4.05 3.92 19.09
N LYS A 176 2.81 3.67 19.53
CA LYS A 176 2.20 2.34 19.58
C LYS A 176 0.92 2.31 18.76
N GLY A 177 0.78 1.28 17.95
CA GLY A 177 -0.45 0.97 17.25
C GLY A 177 -0.91 -0.45 17.57
N VAL A 178 -2.20 -0.70 17.54
CA VAL A 178 -2.79 -2.02 17.77
C VAL A 178 -3.75 -2.35 16.64
N VAL A 179 -3.72 -3.58 16.15
CA VAL A 179 -4.70 -4.09 15.19
C VAL A 179 -5.93 -4.56 15.96
N MET A 180 -7.03 -3.83 15.87
CA MET A 180 -8.26 -4.15 16.60
C MET A 180 -9.05 -5.27 15.92
N ARG A 181 -9.12 -5.26 14.59
CA ARG A 181 -9.84 -6.24 13.77
C ARG A 181 -9.25 -6.32 12.37
N ILE A 182 -9.65 -7.31 11.61
CA ILE A 182 -9.32 -7.37 10.17
C ILE A 182 -10.24 -6.38 9.43
N PRO A 183 -9.72 -5.57 8.49
CA PRO A 183 -10.54 -4.61 7.76
C PRO A 183 -11.61 -5.31 6.92
N THR A 184 -12.82 -4.76 6.90
CA THR A 184 -13.90 -5.16 6.00
C THR A 184 -13.72 -4.53 4.62
N ARG A 185 -14.45 -5.02 3.61
CA ARG A 185 -14.37 -4.47 2.25
C ARG A 185 -14.71 -2.99 2.19
N ASP A 186 -15.71 -2.56 2.97
CA ASP A 186 -16.21 -1.18 2.96
C ASP A 186 -15.20 -0.18 3.55
N GLU A 187 -14.36 -0.64 4.46
CA GLU A 187 -13.30 0.16 5.08
C GLU A 187 -12.04 0.28 4.20
N ILE A 188 -11.85 -0.69 3.32
CA ILE A 188 -10.77 -0.66 2.35
C ILE A 188 -11.22 0.18 1.16
N ASN A 189 -10.55 1.31 0.93
CA ASN A 189 -10.80 2.17 -0.22
C ASN A 189 -9.79 1.83 -1.33
N PRO A 190 -10.05 0.80 -2.15
CA PRO A 190 -9.10 0.36 -3.16
C PRO A 190 -9.04 1.38 -4.30
N ILE A 191 -7.84 1.64 -4.77
CA ILE A 191 -7.59 2.53 -5.91
C ILE A 191 -7.95 1.88 -7.26
N ALA A 192 -8.35 0.61 -7.24
CA ALA A 192 -8.60 -0.22 -8.41
C ALA A 192 -9.72 -1.23 -8.14
N ASN A 193 -10.37 -1.70 -9.21
CA ASN A 193 -11.39 -2.74 -9.14
C ASN A 193 -10.74 -4.11 -8.91
N GLU A 194 -10.98 -4.71 -7.74
CA GLU A 194 -10.46 -6.01 -7.34
C GLU A 194 -11.03 -7.16 -8.18
N GLN A 195 -12.30 -7.06 -8.60
CA GLN A 195 -12.93 -8.10 -9.44
C GLN A 195 -12.22 -8.22 -10.80
N ALA A 196 -11.94 -7.09 -11.44
CA ALA A 196 -11.19 -7.07 -12.69
C ALA A 196 -9.78 -7.66 -12.54
N VAL A 197 -9.16 -7.51 -11.35
CA VAL A 197 -7.86 -8.14 -11.05
C VAL A 197 -8.00 -9.65 -10.90
N VAL A 198 -9.05 -10.13 -10.23
CA VAL A 198 -9.33 -11.56 -10.08
C VAL A 198 -9.59 -12.20 -11.45
N GLU A 199 -10.43 -11.59 -12.29
CA GLU A 199 -10.71 -12.05 -13.66
C GLU A 199 -9.44 -12.06 -14.52
N PHE A 200 -8.57 -11.07 -14.37
CA PHE A 200 -7.30 -11.03 -15.10
C PHE A 200 -6.37 -12.21 -14.75
N TYR A 201 -6.35 -12.67 -13.52
CA TYR A 201 -5.51 -13.80 -13.10
C TYR A 201 -6.17 -15.17 -13.26
N SER A 202 -7.49 -15.24 -13.45
CA SER A 202 -8.24 -16.48 -13.66
C SER A 202 -8.21 -16.97 -15.12
N ARG A 203 -7.73 -16.12 -16.03
CA ARG A 203 -7.59 -16.43 -17.47
C ARG A 203 -6.40 -17.32 -17.81
#